data_90ca1b8c9a3cab5f4ed18054a34fcf60
#
_entry.id   90ca1b8c9a3cab5f4ed18054a34fcf60
#
_cell.length_a   1.000
_cell.length_b   1.000
_cell.length_c   1.000
_cell.angle_alpha   90.00
_cell.angle_beta   90.00
_cell.angle_gamma   90.00
#
_symmetry.space_group_name_H-M   'P 1'
#
loop_
_entity.id
_entity.type
_entity.pdbx_description
1 polymer ?
#
loop_
_entity_poly.entity_id
_entity_poly.type
_entity_poly.pdbx_seq_one_letter_code
_entity_poly.pdbx_strand_id
1 'polypeptide(L)'
;KGIHTIEQLAKVKGVVPETVLPDGYAILNADDDLVYDMRRNLDCNVALFSMDENNPHIKALQRLNGITAVYENGYVTICRGEWKMRLMKAENIPLTYGGKAKFMIQNVLAAVLGAHVQGISIEDMKAGLETFIPSAAQTPGRLNLFEFKDFTILLDYAHNRALQNFTNELEATVKVGIIAGIGDRRVEDNNEMGAIAADMFDEIIIRQDKRLRGKTEQELIKMLDDGIKKRDPNKKTTIIPSEKEAIKYAVKNAVKGSLIILCSDVIPDALELVKKFKEQEANGELNYAD
;
A
#
# COMPACT_ATOMS: atom_id res chain seq x y z
N LYS A 1 -1.15 -24.57 0.12
CA LYS A 1 -2.25 -24.50 1.10
C LYS A 1 -3.64 -24.50 0.43
N GLY A 2 -3.78 -25.11 -0.76
CA GLY A 2 -5.08 -25.39 -1.40
C GLY A 2 -5.78 -24.20 -2.10
N ILE A 3 -5.20 -23.03 -2.15
CA ILE A 3 -5.74 -21.87 -2.88
C ILE A 3 -4.87 -21.66 -4.12
N HIS A 4 -5.47 -21.85 -5.30
CA HIS A 4 -4.77 -21.81 -6.59
C HIS A 4 -5.31 -20.76 -7.55
N THR A 5 -6.54 -20.23 -7.31
CA THR A 5 -7.18 -19.23 -8.14
C THR A 5 -7.63 -18.03 -7.30
N ILE A 6 -7.87 -16.91 -7.96
CA ILE A 6 -8.34 -15.68 -7.30
C ILE A 6 -9.77 -15.85 -6.76
N GLU A 7 -10.60 -16.65 -7.43
CA GLU A 7 -11.96 -16.97 -6.99
C GLU A 7 -11.95 -17.81 -5.69
N GLN A 8 -11.02 -18.77 -5.58
CA GLN A 8 -10.82 -19.52 -4.34
C GLN A 8 -10.37 -18.59 -3.20
N LEU A 9 -9.49 -17.62 -3.50
CA LEU A 9 -9.08 -16.62 -2.52
C LEU A 9 -10.26 -15.74 -2.10
N ALA A 10 -11.06 -15.26 -3.06
CA ALA A 10 -12.27 -14.48 -2.80
C ALA A 10 -13.25 -15.24 -1.89
N LYS A 11 -13.48 -16.54 -2.16
CA LYS A 11 -14.32 -17.39 -1.31
C LYS A 11 -13.82 -17.46 0.15
N VAL A 12 -12.50 -17.61 0.34
CA VAL A 12 -11.91 -17.64 1.69
C VAL A 12 -12.04 -16.28 2.38
N LYS A 13 -11.85 -15.17 1.63
CA LYS A 13 -12.03 -13.81 2.16
C LYS A 13 -13.49 -13.47 2.43
N GLY A 14 -14.42 -14.06 1.69
CA GLY A 14 -15.87 -13.89 1.85
C GLY A 14 -16.39 -14.30 3.22
N VAL A 15 -15.69 -15.21 3.93
CA VAL A 15 -16.03 -15.60 5.31
C VAL A 15 -16.09 -14.37 6.25
N VAL A 16 -15.27 -13.34 6.01
CA VAL A 16 -15.27 -12.13 6.86
C VAL A 16 -16.61 -11.38 6.80
N PRO A 17 -17.11 -10.94 5.63
CA PRO A 17 -18.40 -10.29 5.57
C PRO A 17 -19.59 -11.23 5.89
N GLU A 18 -19.46 -12.57 5.69
CA GLU A 18 -20.49 -13.54 6.04
C GLU A 18 -20.70 -13.66 7.57
N THR A 19 -19.75 -13.20 8.39
CA THR A 19 -19.90 -13.20 9.86
C THR A 19 -20.57 -11.94 10.40
N VAL A 20 -20.91 -10.98 9.56
CA VAL A 20 -21.61 -9.76 9.97
C VAL A 20 -23.04 -10.10 10.35
N LEU A 21 -23.49 -9.60 11.51
CA LEU A 21 -24.85 -9.82 12.00
C LEU A 21 -25.89 -9.16 11.07
N PRO A 22 -27.15 -9.65 11.04
CA PRO A 22 -28.18 -9.17 10.12
C PRO A 22 -28.48 -7.67 10.21
N ASP A 23 -28.33 -7.06 11.36
CA ASP A 23 -28.50 -5.62 11.60
C ASP A 23 -27.22 -4.80 11.33
N GLY A 24 -26.08 -5.49 11.10
CA GLY A 24 -24.79 -4.87 10.77
C GLY A 24 -24.65 -4.51 9.30
N TYR A 25 -23.46 -4.03 8.94
CA TYR A 25 -23.11 -3.64 7.58
C TYR A 25 -21.81 -4.33 7.12
N ALA A 26 -21.87 -4.98 5.98
CA ALA A 26 -20.70 -5.36 5.21
C ALA A 26 -20.29 -4.21 4.27
N ILE A 27 -19.06 -3.71 4.40
CA ILE A 27 -18.54 -2.62 3.56
C ILE A 27 -17.67 -3.25 2.48
N LEU A 28 -18.09 -3.13 1.22
CA LEU A 28 -17.46 -3.80 0.08
C LEU A 28 -16.95 -2.80 -0.95
N ASN A 29 -15.83 -3.12 -1.57
CA ASN A 29 -15.29 -2.36 -2.69
C ASN A 29 -16.03 -2.68 -3.98
N ALA A 30 -16.69 -1.69 -4.57
CA ALA A 30 -17.43 -1.83 -5.81
C ALA A 30 -16.54 -1.83 -7.07
N ASP A 31 -15.26 -1.48 -6.93
CA ASP A 31 -14.28 -1.46 -8.03
C ASP A 31 -13.63 -2.85 -8.23
N ASP A 32 -13.96 -3.84 -7.41
CA ASP A 32 -13.51 -5.23 -7.51
C ASP A 32 -14.72 -6.15 -7.60
N ASP A 33 -14.93 -6.76 -8.76
CA ASP A 33 -16.10 -7.60 -9.05
C ASP A 33 -16.21 -8.80 -8.09
N LEU A 34 -15.09 -9.41 -7.70
CA LEU A 34 -15.09 -10.55 -6.77
C LEU A 34 -15.48 -10.12 -5.36
N VAL A 35 -15.04 -8.94 -4.92
CA VAL A 35 -15.44 -8.37 -3.63
C VAL A 35 -16.90 -7.94 -3.67
N TYR A 36 -17.32 -7.27 -4.73
CA TYR A 36 -18.71 -6.88 -4.92
C TYR A 36 -19.65 -8.10 -4.91
N ASP A 37 -19.25 -9.20 -5.54
CA ASP A 37 -20.08 -10.42 -5.63
C ASP A 37 -20.23 -11.16 -4.28
N MET A 38 -19.38 -10.90 -3.29
CA MET A 38 -19.55 -11.44 -1.93
C MET A 38 -20.93 -11.11 -1.33
N ARG A 39 -21.53 -9.96 -1.70
CA ARG A 39 -22.85 -9.54 -1.22
C ARG A 39 -23.96 -10.57 -1.45
N ARG A 40 -23.80 -11.47 -2.43
CA ARG A 40 -24.84 -12.46 -2.78
C ARG A 40 -25.09 -13.50 -1.68
N ASN A 41 -24.12 -13.66 -0.77
CA ASN A 41 -24.16 -14.64 0.31
C ASN A 41 -24.33 -13.98 1.69
N LEU A 42 -24.72 -12.71 1.75
CA LEU A 42 -24.82 -11.96 2.99
C LEU A 42 -26.29 -11.79 3.41
N ASP A 43 -26.55 -12.03 4.69
CA ASP A 43 -27.84 -11.75 5.33
C ASP A 43 -27.89 -10.38 6.02
N CYS A 44 -26.78 -9.60 5.96
CA CYS A 44 -26.66 -8.27 6.57
C CYS A 44 -26.86 -7.15 5.54
N ASN A 45 -26.88 -5.90 6.02
CA ASN A 45 -26.87 -4.74 5.15
C ASN A 45 -25.53 -4.60 4.42
N VAL A 46 -25.58 -4.01 3.22
CA VAL A 46 -24.38 -3.76 2.40
C VAL A 46 -24.19 -2.28 2.18
N ALA A 47 -23.00 -1.77 2.41
CA ALA A 47 -22.54 -0.46 1.98
C ALA A 47 -21.38 -0.62 1.00
N LEU A 48 -21.35 0.22 -0.05
CA LEU A 48 -20.36 0.13 -1.12
C LEU A 48 -19.48 1.37 -1.19
N PHE A 49 -18.21 1.20 -1.51
CA PHE A 49 -17.35 2.32 -1.88
C PHE A 49 -16.70 2.12 -3.25
N SER A 50 -16.35 3.24 -3.90
CA SER A 50 -15.69 3.25 -5.21
C SER A 50 -14.87 4.52 -5.40
N MET A 51 -13.78 4.39 -6.16
CA MET A 51 -13.01 5.53 -6.68
C MET A 51 -13.69 6.24 -7.85
N ASP A 52 -14.71 5.63 -8.43
CA ASP A 52 -15.54 6.19 -9.50
C ASP A 52 -16.96 6.44 -9.02
N GLU A 53 -17.36 7.70 -8.94
CA GLU A 53 -18.74 8.10 -8.60
C GLU A 53 -19.78 7.56 -9.59
N ASN A 54 -19.37 7.20 -10.79
CA ASN A 54 -20.24 6.66 -11.85
C ASN A 54 -20.25 5.14 -11.93
N ASN A 55 -19.54 4.45 -11.02
CA ASN A 55 -19.53 2.99 -10.96
C ASN A 55 -20.98 2.45 -10.97
N PRO A 56 -21.33 1.51 -11.88
CA PRO A 56 -22.68 0.99 -12.03
C PRO A 56 -23.26 0.38 -10.74
N HIS A 57 -22.43 -0.27 -9.94
CA HIS A 57 -22.83 -0.89 -8.68
C HIS A 57 -23.19 0.16 -7.62
N ILE A 58 -22.42 1.25 -7.58
CA ILE A 58 -22.72 2.42 -6.73
C ILE A 58 -24.06 3.02 -7.12
N LYS A 59 -24.27 3.30 -8.42
CA LYS A 59 -25.53 3.86 -8.91
C LYS A 59 -26.74 2.95 -8.64
N ALA A 60 -26.56 1.64 -8.80
CA ALA A 60 -27.62 0.68 -8.51
C ALA A 60 -28.02 0.70 -7.02
N LEU A 61 -27.03 0.70 -6.10
CA LEU A 61 -27.33 0.76 -4.67
C LEU A 61 -27.93 2.10 -4.24
N GLN A 62 -27.48 3.22 -4.81
CA GLN A 62 -28.05 4.55 -4.56
C GLN A 62 -29.53 4.62 -4.95
N ARG A 63 -29.94 4.03 -6.09
CA ARG A 63 -31.36 3.97 -6.51
C ARG A 63 -32.24 3.21 -5.51
N LEU A 64 -31.64 2.30 -4.74
CA LEU A 64 -32.30 1.56 -3.65
C LEU A 64 -32.22 2.28 -2.30
N ASN A 65 -31.82 3.56 -2.28
CA ASN A 65 -31.57 4.36 -1.08
C ASN A 65 -30.49 3.77 -0.14
N GLY A 66 -29.56 2.97 -0.70
CA GLY A 66 -28.43 2.39 0.03
C GLY A 66 -27.34 3.41 0.33
N ILE A 67 -26.43 3.01 1.24
CA ILE A 67 -25.32 3.84 1.70
C ILE A 67 -24.08 3.55 0.86
N THR A 68 -23.44 4.60 0.35
CA THR A 68 -22.21 4.49 -0.45
C THR A 68 -21.19 5.56 -0.07
N ALA A 69 -19.91 5.32 -0.33
CA ALA A 69 -18.89 6.37 -0.33
C ALA A 69 -18.16 6.40 -1.66
N VAL A 70 -17.91 7.58 -2.19
CA VAL A 70 -17.27 7.76 -3.50
C VAL A 70 -16.20 8.85 -3.45
N TYR A 71 -15.20 8.69 -4.31
CA TYR A 71 -14.28 9.77 -4.64
C TYR A 71 -14.89 10.58 -5.79
N GLU A 72 -15.39 11.78 -5.48
CA GLU A 72 -16.11 12.65 -6.41
C GLU A 72 -15.46 14.02 -6.49
N ASN A 73 -14.97 14.43 -7.65
CA ASN A 73 -14.38 15.76 -7.88
C ASN A 73 -13.33 16.16 -6.84
N GLY A 74 -12.47 15.20 -6.44
CA GLY A 74 -11.44 15.42 -5.43
C GLY A 74 -11.91 15.25 -3.98
N TYR A 75 -13.19 15.00 -3.73
CA TYR A 75 -13.77 14.87 -2.39
C TYR A 75 -14.05 13.41 -2.02
N VAL A 76 -13.89 13.12 -0.74
CA VAL A 76 -14.47 11.95 -0.08
C VAL A 76 -15.93 12.30 0.22
N THR A 77 -16.88 11.59 -0.40
CA THR A 77 -18.31 11.90 -0.35
C THR A 77 -19.08 10.67 0.10
N ILE A 78 -19.92 10.79 1.14
CA ILE A 78 -20.90 9.78 1.53
C ILE A 78 -22.23 10.10 0.84
N CYS A 79 -22.92 9.07 0.33
CA CYS A 79 -24.20 9.22 -0.32
C CYS A 79 -25.23 8.24 0.26
N ARG A 80 -26.50 8.67 0.33
CA ARG A 80 -27.64 7.80 0.58
C ARG A 80 -28.79 8.20 -0.36
N GLY A 81 -29.09 7.35 -1.33
CA GLY A 81 -29.96 7.73 -2.42
C GLY A 81 -29.40 8.93 -3.19
N GLU A 82 -30.19 9.99 -3.32
CA GLU A 82 -29.78 11.25 -3.93
C GLU A 82 -29.06 12.22 -2.97
N TRP A 83 -29.14 11.96 -1.66
CA TRP A 83 -28.48 12.77 -0.67
C TRP A 83 -26.97 12.55 -0.72
N LYS A 84 -26.19 13.65 -0.73
CA LYS A 84 -24.75 13.65 -0.78
C LYS A 84 -24.16 14.52 0.30
N MET A 85 -23.14 14.01 0.97
CA MET A 85 -22.36 14.73 1.96
C MET A 85 -20.88 14.68 1.60
N ARG A 86 -20.35 15.79 1.14
CA ARG A 86 -18.90 15.96 0.95
C ARG A 86 -18.23 16.14 2.31
N LEU A 87 -17.40 15.18 2.70
CA LEU A 87 -16.68 15.25 3.97
C LEU A 87 -15.48 16.18 3.86
N MET A 88 -14.55 15.87 2.97
CA MET A 88 -13.28 16.56 2.84
C MET A 88 -12.67 16.34 1.46
N LYS A 89 -11.85 17.28 0.99
CA LYS A 89 -10.98 17.03 -0.16
C LYS A 89 -9.91 16.01 0.21
N ALA A 90 -9.70 15.02 -0.66
CA ALA A 90 -8.70 13.98 -0.42
C ALA A 90 -7.29 14.56 -0.24
N GLU A 91 -6.95 15.63 -0.97
CA GLU A 91 -5.65 16.30 -0.87
C GLU A 91 -5.35 16.87 0.53
N ASN A 92 -6.41 17.18 1.32
CA ASN A 92 -6.30 17.71 2.68
C ASN A 92 -6.25 16.61 3.76
N ILE A 93 -6.38 15.34 3.39
CA ILE A 93 -6.29 14.21 4.30
C ILE A 93 -4.83 13.75 4.35
N PRO A 94 -4.10 13.91 5.48
CA PRO A 94 -2.67 13.59 5.55
C PRO A 94 -2.33 12.17 5.09
N LEU A 95 -3.20 11.18 5.38
CA LEU A 95 -3.05 9.78 5.00
C LEU A 95 -2.95 9.59 3.48
N THR A 96 -3.47 10.51 2.67
CA THR A 96 -3.46 10.41 1.20
C THR A 96 -2.22 11.01 0.55
N TYR A 97 -1.34 11.63 1.34
CA TYR A 97 -0.14 12.32 0.83
C TYR A 97 -0.46 13.34 -0.26
N GLY A 98 -1.38 14.27 0.04
CA GLY A 98 -1.83 15.28 -0.91
C GLY A 98 -2.67 14.70 -2.07
N GLY A 99 -3.34 13.58 -1.86
CA GLY A 99 -4.15 12.90 -2.88
C GLY A 99 -3.33 11.99 -3.82
N LYS A 100 -2.01 11.92 -3.67
CA LYS A 100 -1.11 11.10 -4.50
C LYS A 100 -1.27 9.60 -4.23
N ALA A 101 -1.51 9.21 -2.98
CA ALA A 101 -1.71 7.82 -2.59
C ALA A 101 -3.16 7.38 -2.82
N LYS A 102 -3.55 7.12 -4.08
CA LYS A 102 -4.93 6.78 -4.45
C LYS A 102 -5.51 5.57 -3.72
N PHE A 103 -4.69 4.55 -3.45
CA PHE A 103 -5.11 3.39 -2.66
C PHE A 103 -5.40 3.74 -1.18
N MET A 104 -4.80 4.81 -0.65
CA MET A 104 -5.16 5.33 0.66
C MET A 104 -6.50 6.07 0.62
N ILE A 105 -6.88 6.68 -0.51
CA ILE A 105 -8.24 7.23 -0.68
C ILE A 105 -9.28 6.10 -0.60
N GLN A 106 -9.03 4.95 -1.23
CA GLN A 106 -9.89 3.77 -1.08
C GLN A 106 -10.05 3.33 0.38
N ASN A 107 -8.94 3.30 1.13
CA ASN A 107 -8.99 2.98 2.56
C ASN A 107 -9.80 4.01 3.35
N VAL A 108 -9.66 5.29 3.02
CA VAL A 108 -10.46 6.39 3.62
C VAL A 108 -11.94 6.21 3.32
N LEU A 109 -12.32 5.88 2.06
CA LEU A 109 -13.71 5.62 1.69
C LEU A 109 -14.33 4.48 2.52
N ALA A 110 -13.59 3.38 2.69
CA ALA A 110 -14.02 2.27 3.55
C ALA A 110 -14.16 2.70 5.03
N ALA A 111 -13.18 3.47 5.54
CA ALA A 111 -13.15 3.91 6.93
C ALA A 111 -14.32 4.86 7.25
N VAL A 112 -14.62 5.83 6.37
CA VAL A 112 -15.73 6.77 6.59
C VAL A 112 -17.09 6.07 6.51
N LEU A 113 -17.25 5.03 5.67
CA LEU A 113 -18.45 4.19 5.70
C LEU A 113 -18.57 3.45 7.02
N GLY A 114 -17.48 2.86 7.51
CA GLY A 114 -17.43 2.18 8.81
C GLY A 114 -17.84 3.11 9.96
N ALA A 115 -17.30 4.33 9.98
CA ALA A 115 -17.65 5.34 10.97
C ALA A 115 -19.13 5.78 10.84
N HIS A 116 -19.59 6.02 9.62
CA HIS A 116 -20.95 6.46 9.35
C HIS A 116 -22.00 5.44 9.78
N VAL A 117 -21.84 4.16 9.45
CA VAL A 117 -22.80 3.11 9.85
C VAL A 117 -22.77 2.80 11.35
N GLN A 118 -21.69 3.20 12.06
CA GLN A 118 -21.59 3.14 13.52
C GLN A 118 -22.14 4.41 14.21
N GLY A 119 -22.68 5.37 13.45
CA GLY A 119 -23.28 6.58 13.99
C GLY A 119 -22.28 7.64 14.46
N ILE A 120 -21.01 7.56 14.04
CA ILE A 120 -20.01 8.61 14.32
C ILE A 120 -20.46 9.90 13.63
N SER A 121 -20.33 11.03 14.35
CA SER A 121 -20.73 12.34 13.83
C SER A 121 -19.87 12.77 12.64
N ILE A 122 -20.41 13.65 11.80
CA ILE A 122 -19.67 14.22 10.65
C ILE A 122 -18.44 14.99 11.13
N GLU A 123 -18.60 15.73 12.21
CA GLU A 123 -17.56 16.55 12.83
C GLU A 123 -16.41 15.67 13.33
N ASP A 124 -16.73 14.57 14.01
CA ASP A 124 -15.72 13.63 14.50
C ASP A 124 -15.01 12.88 13.35
N MET A 125 -15.76 12.50 12.29
CA MET A 125 -15.15 11.91 11.09
C MET A 125 -14.17 12.88 10.43
N LYS A 126 -14.54 14.15 10.27
CA LYS A 126 -13.65 15.18 9.71
C LYS A 126 -12.42 15.39 10.59
N ALA A 127 -12.62 15.56 11.90
CA ALA A 127 -11.53 15.72 12.84
C ALA A 127 -10.56 14.52 12.80
N GLY A 128 -11.10 13.30 12.73
CA GLY A 128 -10.29 12.08 12.59
C GLY A 128 -9.48 12.06 11.28
N LEU A 129 -10.08 12.46 10.16
CA LEU A 129 -9.39 12.53 8.86
C LEU A 129 -8.28 13.60 8.83
N GLU A 130 -8.50 14.76 9.47
CA GLU A 130 -7.54 15.87 9.52
C GLU A 130 -6.37 15.58 10.44
N THR A 131 -6.62 14.92 11.57
CA THR A 131 -5.61 14.73 12.62
C THR A 131 -4.85 13.43 12.53
N PHE A 132 -5.31 12.47 11.71
CA PHE A 132 -4.60 11.21 11.51
C PHE A 132 -3.40 11.40 10.59
N ILE A 133 -2.26 11.71 11.18
CA ILE A 133 -0.99 11.88 10.46
C ILE A 133 -0.27 10.53 10.41
N PRO A 134 -0.08 9.93 9.22
CA PRO A 134 0.63 8.66 9.10
C PRO A 134 2.08 8.83 9.60
N SER A 135 2.52 7.89 10.41
CA SER A 135 3.86 7.91 10.99
C SER A 135 4.34 6.49 11.31
N ALA A 136 5.64 6.34 11.53
CA ALA A 136 6.22 5.07 11.98
C ALA A 136 5.66 4.57 13.33
N ALA A 137 5.03 5.44 14.12
CA ALA A 137 4.37 5.08 15.38
C ALA A 137 2.92 4.64 15.17
N GLN A 138 2.16 5.35 14.33
CA GLN A 138 0.74 5.09 14.10
C GLN A 138 0.48 4.04 13.02
N THR A 139 1.27 4.05 11.95
CA THR A 139 1.13 3.14 10.79
C THR A 139 2.48 2.50 10.43
N PRO A 140 3.10 1.71 11.32
CA PRO A 140 4.43 1.16 11.07
C PRO A 140 4.44 0.29 9.80
N GLY A 141 5.36 0.60 8.89
CA GLY A 141 5.50 -0.10 7.60
C GLY A 141 4.40 0.18 6.58
N ARG A 142 3.68 1.31 6.71
CA ARG A 142 2.69 1.76 5.73
C ARG A 142 3.03 3.16 5.27
N LEU A 143 3.70 3.26 4.13
CA LEU A 143 4.17 4.52 3.53
C LEU A 143 4.92 5.42 4.53
N ASN A 144 5.80 4.88 5.35
CA ASN A 144 6.57 5.73 6.27
C ASN A 144 7.67 6.45 5.51
N LEU A 145 7.50 7.77 5.33
CA LEU A 145 8.49 8.65 4.72
C LEU A 145 9.42 9.22 5.78
N PHE A 146 10.72 9.14 5.50
CA PHE A 146 11.79 9.72 6.29
C PHE A 146 12.63 10.63 5.38
N GLU A 147 12.48 11.92 5.55
CA GLU A 147 13.22 12.93 4.79
C GLU A 147 14.61 13.11 5.44
N PHE A 148 15.66 12.95 4.66
CA PHE A 148 17.04 13.29 4.97
C PHE A 148 17.45 14.53 4.17
N LYS A 149 18.59 15.12 4.50
CA LYS A 149 19.07 16.33 3.83
C LYS A 149 19.20 16.17 2.31
N ASP A 150 19.72 15.03 1.88
CA ASP A 150 20.04 14.77 0.48
C ASP A 150 19.20 13.68 -0.18
N PHE A 151 18.43 12.90 0.58
CA PHE A 151 17.59 11.81 0.06
C PHE A 151 16.37 11.56 0.95
N THR A 152 15.45 10.72 0.47
CA THR A 152 14.29 10.27 1.22
C THR A 152 14.26 8.75 1.29
N ILE A 153 13.90 8.18 2.45
CA ILE A 153 13.58 6.76 2.59
C ILE A 153 12.06 6.61 2.72
N LEU A 154 11.49 5.77 1.87
CA LEU A 154 10.12 5.30 1.97
C LEU A 154 10.14 3.84 2.44
N LEU A 155 9.61 3.58 3.63
CA LEU A 155 9.44 2.24 4.16
C LEU A 155 7.99 1.79 3.99
N ASP A 156 7.78 0.70 3.28
CA ASP A 156 6.47 0.07 3.09
C ASP A 156 6.58 -1.46 3.20
N TYR A 157 5.47 -2.08 3.60
CA TYR A 157 5.35 -3.53 3.63
C TYR A 157 5.08 -4.13 2.24
N ALA A 158 4.42 -3.36 1.36
CA ALA A 158 4.02 -3.80 0.04
C ALA A 158 5.11 -3.52 -1.02
N HIS A 159 5.10 -4.34 -2.06
CA HIS A 159 5.86 -4.18 -3.30
C HIS A 159 4.93 -4.59 -4.44
N ASN A 160 3.99 -3.72 -4.76
CA ASN A 160 2.93 -3.96 -5.75
C ASN A 160 2.68 -2.72 -6.61
N ARG A 161 1.77 -2.85 -7.57
CA ARG A 161 1.41 -1.75 -8.49
C ARG A 161 0.86 -0.51 -7.78
N ALA A 162 0.22 -0.66 -6.61
CA ALA A 162 -0.28 0.49 -5.86
C ALA A 162 0.87 1.35 -5.31
N LEU A 163 1.93 0.71 -4.78
CA LEU A 163 3.14 1.39 -4.37
C LEU A 163 3.87 2.01 -5.57
N GLN A 164 3.94 1.31 -6.70
CA GLN A 164 4.50 1.83 -7.95
C GLN A 164 3.80 3.11 -8.38
N ASN A 165 2.47 3.11 -8.44
CA ASN A 165 1.70 4.29 -8.83
C ASN A 165 1.96 5.47 -7.88
N PHE A 166 2.03 5.22 -6.59
CA PHE A 166 2.34 6.27 -5.60
C PHE A 166 3.76 6.82 -5.78
N THR A 167 4.76 5.95 -5.94
CA THR A 167 6.16 6.39 -6.09
C THR A 167 6.42 7.10 -7.40
N ASN A 168 5.59 6.87 -8.43
CA ASN A 168 5.66 7.62 -9.68
C ASN A 168 5.18 9.08 -9.53
N GLU A 169 4.33 9.36 -8.53
CA GLU A 169 3.91 10.71 -8.17
C GLU A 169 4.94 11.47 -7.30
N LEU A 170 6.00 10.77 -6.85
CA LEU A 170 7.08 11.37 -6.06
C LEU A 170 8.24 11.77 -6.97
N GLU A 171 8.69 13.00 -6.81
CA GLU A 171 9.89 13.50 -7.52
C GLU A 171 11.14 12.86 -6.90
N ALA A 172 12.00 12.31 -7.74
CA ALA A 172 13.27 11.74 -7.33
C ALA A 172 14.27 11.78 -8.50
N THR A 173 15.55 12.05 -8.20
CA THR A 173 16.63 11.98 -9.18
C THR A 173 16.94 10.52 -9.55
N VAL A 174 16.94 9.64 -8.55
CA VAL A 174 17.15 8.20 -8.68
C VAL A 174 16.23 7.48 -7.69
N LYS A 175 15.55 6.43 -8.16
CA LYS A 175 14.74 5.54 -7.33
C LYS A 175 15.49 4.24 -7.09
N VAL A 176 15.85 3.96 -5.85
CA VAL A 176 16.55 2.73 -5.43
C VAL A 176 15.59 1.84 -4.68
N GLY A 177 15.31 0.63 -5.20
CA GLY A 177 14.44 -0.34 -4.55
C GLY A 177 15.22 -1.40 -3.77
N ILE A 178 14.89 -1.62 -2.50
CA ILE A 178 15.39 -2.75 -1.70
C ILE A 178 14.25 -3.75 -1.58
N ILE A 179 14.37 -4.90 -2.24
CA ILE A 179 13.30 -5.90 -2.38
C ILE A 179 13.73 -7.29 -1.93
N ALA A 180 12.73 -8.14 -1.62
CA ALA A 180 12.96 -9.55 -1.30
C ALA A 180 11.86 -10.45 -1.88
N GLY A 181 12.21 -11.69 -2.21
CA GLY A 181 11.25 -12.70 -2.60
C GLY A 181 10.43 -13.22 -1.40
N ILE A 182 9.26 -13.74 -1.67
CA ILE A 182 8.36 -14.30 -0.66
C ILE A 182 8.25 -15.81 -0.86
N GLY A 183 8.74 -16.59 0.14
CA GLY A 183 8.94 -18.03 0.00
C GLY A 183 7.66 -18.85 -0.19
N ASP A 184 6.53 -18.44 0.35
CA ASP A 184 5.24 -19.14 0.20
C ASP A 184 4.42 -18.69 -1.02
N ARG A 185 4.98 -17.81 -1.87
CA ARG A 185 4.40 -17.45 -3.17
C ARG A 185 4.86 -18.39 -4.28
N ARG A 186 4.07 -18.43 -5.36
CA ARG A 186 4.44 -19.17 -6.57
C ARG A 186 5.66 -18.53 -7.24
N VAL A 187 6.28 -19.28 -8.12
CA VAL A 187 7.43 -18.79 -8.93
C VAL A 187 7.00 -17.58 -9.76
N GLU A 188 5.83 -17.70 -10.42
CA GLU A 188 5.26 -16.66 -11.28
C GLU A 188 5.01 -15.35 -10.52
N ASP A 189 4.53 -15.43 -9.28
CA ASP A 189 4.26 -14.26 -8.44
C ASP A 189 5.56 -13.54 -8.04
N ASN A 190 6.64 -14.28 -7.74
CA ASN A 190 7.96 -13.71 -7.46
C ASN A 190 8.59 -13.10 -8.73
N ASN A 191 8.43 -13.76 -9.89
CA ASN A 191 8.89 -13.20 -11.16
C ASN A 191 8.14 -11.91 -11.52
N GLU A 192 6.81 -11.87 -11.30
CA GLU A 192 6.02 -10.65 -11.52
C GLU A 192 6.48 -9.51 -10.60
N MET A 193 6.79 -9.81 -9.34
CA MET A 193 7.38 -8.83 -8.42
C MET A 193 8.69 -8.27 -8.95
N GLY A 194 9.57 -9.12 -9.48
CA GLY A 194 10.80 -8.69 -10.14
C GLY A 194 10.54 -7.78 -11.34
N ALA A 195 9.56 -8.13 -12.19
CA ALA A 195 9.19 -7.32 -13.34
C ALA A 195 8.62 -5.95 -12.93
N ILE A 196 7.77 -5.89 -11.91
CA ILE A 196 7.25 -4.63 -11.34
C ILE A 196 8.40 -3.78 -10.80
N ALA A 197 9.36 -4.39 -10.08
CA ALA A 197 10.52 -3.69 -9.56
C ALA A 197 11.40 -3.11 -10.69
N ALA A 198 11.54 -3.82 -11.81
CA ALA A 198 12.28 -3.32 -12.98
C ALA A 198 11.63 -2.08 -13.61
N ASP A 199 10.30 -2.00 -13.59
CA ASP A 199 9.56 -0.81 -14.07
C ASP A 199 9.57 0.35 -13.07
N MET A 200 9.74 0.04 -11.78
CA MET A 200 9.56 1.00 -10.68
C MET A 200 10.86 1.69 -10.28
N PHE A 201 12.00 1.00 -10.37
CA PHE A 201 13.27 1.44 -9.84
C PHE A 201 14.34 1.63 -10.93
N ASP A 202 15.21 2.61 -10.73
CA ASP A 202 16.40 2.78 -11.54
C ASP A 202 17.49 1.79 -11.14
N GLU A 203 17.62 1.54 -9.83
CA GLU A 203 18.55 0.56 -9.25
C GLU A 203 17.79 -0.36 -8.29
N ILE A 204 18.16 -1.64 -8.28
CA ILE A 204 17.52 -2.65 -7.44
C ILE A 204 18.55 -3.33 -6.57
N ILE A 205 18.30 -3.37 -5.26
CA ILE A 205 19.07 -4.18 -4.32
C ILE A 205 18.19 -5.36 -3.90
N ILE A 206 18.63 -6.56 -4.23
CA ILE A 206 17.94 -7.79 -3.83
C ILE A 206 18.55 -8.27 -2.51
N ARG A 207 17.70 -8.33 -1.48
CA ARG A 207 18.05 -8.92 -0.18
C ARG A 207 17.24 -10.19 0.05
N GLN A 208 17.72 -11.15 0.84
CA GLN A 208 17.01 -12.39 1.12
C GLN A 208 17.55 -13.10 2.37
N ASP A 209 17.49 -12.46 3.51
CA ASP A 209 17.97 -13.01 4.78
C ASP A 209 16.88 -13.59 5.69
N LYS A 210 15.60 -13.38 5.34
CA LYS A 210 14.47 -13.72 6.22
C LYS A 210 13.31 -14.34 5.45
N ARG A 211 12.44 -15.06 6.16
CA ARG A 211 11.14 -15.61 5.69
C ARG A 211 11.21 -16.47 4.43
N LEU A 212 12.18 -17.36 4.36
CA LEU A 212 12.38 -18.28 3.23
C LEU A 212 11.21 -19.26 3.01
N ARG A 213 10.48 -19.62 4.08
CA ARG A 213 9.22 -20.39 4.04
C ARG A 213 9.27 -21.63 3.15
N GLY A 214 10.38 -22.38 3.23
CA GLY A 214 10.58 -23.63 2.50
C GLY A 214 11.31 -23.52 1.16
N LYS A 215 11.72 -22.33 0.75
CA LYS A 215 12.66 -22.11 -0.36
C LYS A 215 14.03 -21.72 0.17
N THR A 216 15.06 -21.84 -0.67
CA THR A 216 16.40 -21.35 -0.36
C THR A 216 16.50 -19.86 -0.70
N GLU A 217 17.50 -19.20 -0.12
CA GLU A 217 17.86 -17.82 -0.44
C GLU A 217 18.15 -17.66 -1.95
N GLN A 218 18.97 -18.55 -2.51
CA GLN A 218 19.33 -18.51 -3.93
C GLN A 218 18.13 -18.69 -4.86
N GLU A 219 17.19 -19.58 -4.52
CA GLU A 219 15.98 -19.75 -5.33
C GLU A 219 15.15 -18.47 -5.37
N LEU A 220 14.96 -17.79 -4.24
CA LEU A 220 14.17 -16.56 -4.17
C LEU A 220 14.85 -15.40 -4.89
N ILE A 221 16.17 -15.24 -4.71
CA ILE A 221 16.95 -14.24 -5.44
C ILE A 221 16.86 -14.48 -6.94
N LYS A 222 17.03 -15.75 -7.37
CA LYS A 222 16.93 -16.11 -8.77
C LYS A 222 15.56 -15.80 -9.38
N MET A 223 14.46 -16.11 -8.68
CA MET A 223 13.10 -15.81 -9.15
C MET A 223 12.90 -14.31 -9.38
N LEU A 224 13.36 -13.47 -8.45
CA LEU A 224 13.30 -12.02 -8.62
C LEU A 224 14.15 -11.54 -9.79
N ASP A 225 15.40 -11.99 -9.87
CA ASP A 225 16.34 -11.58 -10.93
C ASP A 225 15.87 -12.05 -12.31
N ASP A 226 15.33 -13.26 -12.44
CA ASP A 226 14.71 -13.76 -13.68
C ASP A 226 13.57 -12.83 -14.13
N GLY A 227 12.71 -12.37 -13.21
CA GLY A 227 11.64 -11.42 -13.51
C GLY A 227 12.16 -10.05 -13.92
N ILE A 228 13.16 -9.53 -13.22
CA ILE A 228 13.83 -8.26 -13.52
C ILE A 228 14.46 -8.32 -14.90
N LYS A 229 15.31 -9.32 -15.17
CA LYS A 229 16.04 -9.45 -16.43
C LYS A 229 15.15 -9.75 -17.62
N LYS A 230 14.04 -10.45 -17.43
CA LYS A 230 13.04 -10.65 -18.46
C LYS A 230 12.39 -9.33 -18.88
N ARG A 231 12.17 -8.40 -17.92
CA ARG A 231 11.55 -7.10 -18.16
C ARG A 231 12.55 -6.07 -18.69
N ASP A 232 13.73 -6.00 -18.09
CA ASP A 232 14.83 -5.10 -18.47
C ASP A 232 16.17 -5.84 -18.29
N PRO A 233 16.75 -6.39 -19.40
CA PRO A 233 18.02 -7.12 -19.33
C PRO A 233 19.21 -6.29 -18.81
N ASN A 234 19.14 -4.96 -18.93
CA ASN A 234 20.21 -4.03 -18.54
C ASN A 234 19.97 -3.42 -17.17
N LYS A 235 18.90 -3.81 -16.45
CA LYS A 235 18.61 -3.25 -15.13
C LYS A 235 19.77 -3.45 -14.17
N LYS A 236 20.20 -2.37 -13.53
CA LYS A 236 21.24 -2.40 -12.50
C LYS A 236 20.69 -3.10 -11.26
N THR A 237 21.26 -4.26 -10.95
CA THR A 237 20.92 -5.07 -9.79
C THR A 237 22.13 -5.34 -8.94
N THR A 238 21.97 -5.28 -7.60
CA THR A 238 23.00 -5.63 -6.62
C THR A 238 22.40 -6.62 -5.64
N ILE A 239 23.12 -7.71 -5.35
CA ILE A 239 22.65 -8.73 -4.40
C ILE A 239 23.38 -8.50 -3.07
N ILE A 240 22.62 -8.15 -2.03
CA ILE A 240 23.11 -8.00 -0.66
C ILE A 240 22.11 -8.72 0.25
N PRO A 241 22.35 -10.00 0.61
CA PRO A 241 21.39 -10.82 1.32
C PRO A 241 20.86 -10.22 2.62
N SER A 242 21.72 -9.63 3.43
CA SER A 242 21.35 -9.00 4.69
C SER A 242 20.59 -7.70 4.48
N GLU A 243 19.36 -7.60 4.99
CA GLU A 243 18.53 -6.37 4.95
C GLU A 243 19.27 -5.17 5.55
N LYS A 244 19.91 -5.36 6.70
CA LYS A 244 20.68 -4.31 7.38
C LYS A 244 21.81 -3.77 6.52
N GLU A 245 22.57 -4.65 5.86
CA GLU A 245 23.69 -4.25 5.01
C GLU A 245 23.19 -3.66 3.67
N ALA A 246 22.06 -4.15 3.14
CA ALA A 246 21.40 -3.58 1.96
C ALA A 246 20.96 -2.13 2.20
N ILE A 247 20.35 -1.85 3.36
CA ILE A 247 19.93 -0.49 3.74
C ILE A 247 21.15 0.42 3.92
N LYS A 248 22.19 -0.04 4.62
CA LYS A 248 23.44 0.72 4.78
C LYS A 248 24.09 1.04 3.44
N TYR A 249 24.14 0.06 2.54
CA TYR A 249 24.69 0.24 1.21
C TYR A 249 23.91 1.29 0.42
N ALA A 250 22.56 1.23 0.43
CA ALA A 250 21.71 2.21 -0.25
C ALA A 250 21.91 3.63 0.31
N VAL A 251 21.95 3.77 1.64
CA VAL A 251 22.16 5.07 2.30
C VAL A 251 23.55 5.62 1.98
N LYS A 252 24.60 4.78 2.03
CA LYS A 252 25.98 5.20 1.72
C LYS A 252 26.14 5.68 0.27
N ASN A 253 25.41 5.09 -0.67
CA ASN A 253 25.48 5.41 -2.09
C ASN A 253 24.35 6.36 -2.56
N ALA A 254 23.57 6.91 -1.63
CA ALA A 254 22.51 7.84 -1.96
C ALA A 254 23.10 9.14 -2.53
N VAL A 255 22.58 9.55 -3.69
CA VAL A 255 22.90 10.86 -4.28
C VAL A 255 21.80 11.86 -3.97
N LYS A 256 22.08 13.14 -4.16
CA LYS A 256 21.11 14.20 -3.87
C LYS A 256 19.82 14.02 -4.66
N GLY A 257 18.68 14.03 -3.97
CA GLY A 257 17.36 13.81 -4.55
C GLY A 257 16.98 12.33 -4.74
N SER A 258 17.77 11.37 -4.22
CA SER A 258 17.41 9.96 -4.27
C SER A 258 16.18 9.64 -3.43
N LEU A 259 15.37 8.69 -3.92
CA LEU A 259 14.30 8.04 -3.17
C LEU A 259 14.64 6.56 -2.98
N ILE A 260 14.96 6.16 -1.75
CA ILE A 260 15.22 4.77 -1.38
C ILE A 260 13.91 4.16 -0.91
N ILE A 261 13.42 3.15 -1.61
CA ILE A 261 12.19 2.44 -1.27
C ILE A 261 12.57 1.10 -0.63
N LEU A 262 12.27 0.97 0.65
CA LEU A 262 12.51 -0.24 1.42
C LEU A 262 11.23 -1.04 1.54
N CYS A 263 11.14 -2.11 0.76
CA CYS A 263 10.05 -3.09 0.84
C CYS A 263 10.44 -4.15 1.90
N SER A 264 10.05 -3.90 3.16
CA SER A 264 10.42 -4.79 4.27
C SER A 264 9.21 -5.52 4.83
N ASP A 265 9.43 -6.78 5.18
CA ASP A 265 8.47 -7.63 5.89
C ASP A 265 8.81 -7.80 7.39
N VAL A 266 9.91 -7.21 7.85
CA VAL A 266 10.33 -7.15 9.27
C VAL A 266 10.48 -5.68 9.68
N ILE A 267 9.34 -5.02 9.80
CA ILE A 267 9.24 -3.57 9.99
C ILE A 267 9.99 -3.02 11.20
N PRO A 268 9.96 -3.66 12.41
CA PRO A 268 10.64 -3.09 13.59
C PRO A 268 12.13 -2.87 13.37
N ASP A 269 12.84 -3.87 12.81
CA ASP A 269 14.29 -3.81 12.60
C ASP A 269 14.66 -2.70 11.59
N ALA A 270 13.88 -2.60 10.52
CA ALA A 270 14.06 -1.58 9.49
C ALA A 270 13.80 -0.17 10.04
N LEU A 271 12.71 0.01 10.82
CA LEU A 271 12.40 1.29 11.46
C LEU A 271 13.47 1.74 12.45
N GLU A 272 13.97 0.81 13.28
CA GLU A 272 15.05 1.11 14.24
C GLU A 272 16.31 1.60 13.50
N LEU A 273 16.69 0.92 12.42
CA LEU A 273 17.85 1.30 11.64
C LEU A 273 17.67 2.68 10.97
N VAL A 274 16.52 2.95 10.38
CA VAL A 274 16.24 4.26 9.74
C VAL A 274 16.23 5.38 10.77
N LYS A 275 15.63 5.16 11.96
CA LYS A 275 15.68 6.14 13.06
C LYS A 275 17.11 6.43 13.49
N LYS A 276 17.94 5.40 13.59
CA LYS A 276 19.36 5.57 13.92
C LYS A 276 20.10 6.42 12.88
N PHE A 277 19.81 6.25 11.59
CA PHE A 277 20.36 7.13 10.56
C PHE A 277 19.89 8.58 10.71
N LYS A 278 18.63 8.81 11.10
CA LYS A 278 18.13 10.16 11.37
C LYS A 278 18.88 10.81 12.56
N GLU A 279 19.16 10.05 13.60
CA GLU A 279 19.97 10.50 14.74
C GLU A 279 21.42 10.83 14.31
N GLN A 280 22.04 9.97 13.51
CA GLN A 280 23.38 10.20 12.97
C GLN A 280 23.43 11.44 12.06
N GLU A 281 22.40 11.64 11.23
CA GLU A 281 22.29 12.87 10.41
C GLU A 281 22.21 14.12 11.27
N ALA A 282 21.35 14.12 12.30
CA ALA A 282 21.20 15.25 13.22
C ALA A 282 22.51 15.58 13.96
N ASN A 283 23.36 14.57 14.23
CA ASN A 283 24.66 14.73 14.86
C ASN A 283 25.79 15.07 13.87
N GLY A 284 25.51 15.07 12.55
CA GLY A 284 26.56 15.26 11.51
C GLY A 284 27.48 14.04 11.34
N GLU A 285 27.07 12.87 11.79
CA GLU A 285 27.84 11.62 11.77
C GLU A 285 27.49 10.71 10.58
N LEU A 286 26.41 11.04 9.84
CA LEU A 286 25.97 10.25 8.69
C LEU A 286 26.87 10.55 7.48
N ASN A 287 27.63 9.56 7.02
CA ASN A 287 28.50 9.68 5.86
C ASN A 287 27.75 9.24 4.60
N TYR A 288 27.64 10.13 3.64
CA TYR A 288 27.19 9.85 2.27
C TYR A 288 28.39 9.60 1.35
N ALA A 289 28.16 9.06 0.16
CA ALA A 289 29.12 9.14 -0.91
C ALA A 289 29.11 10.59 -1.44
N ASP A 290 30.30 11.22 -1.49
CA ASP A 290 30.50 12.52 -2.12
C ASP A 290 30.19 12.47 -3.62
#